data_7fe60595cf662c8701e539ca0f3e8cfd
#
_entry.id   7fe60595cf662c8701e539ca0f3e8cfd
#
_cell.length_a   1.000
_cell.length_b   1.000
_cell.length_c   1.000
_cell.angle_alpha   90.00
_cell.angle_beta   90.00
_cell.angle_gamma   90.00
#
_symmetry.space_group_name_H-M   'P 1'
#
loop_
_entity.id
_entity.type
_entity.pdbx_description
1 polymer ?
#
loop_
_entity_poly.entity_id
_entity_poly.type
_entity_poly.pdbx_seq_one_letter_code
_entity_poly.pdbx_strand_id
1 'polypeptide(L)'
;LNWFFLSMVSLFAIFLLPRQFQMSVVENNRERHIKTAIWLFPLYLLLFNIFVYPIAWGGNVLFEGQNVNADTYSLLIPQFFDNKTLTVLVFLGGFSAAISMIVVSSISLSTMLSNNLLIPYTFLGKLKNEEQIINNKKIVNIRKIGIFSLIIAAYFIYRFFALDYSLVSIGLISFVIIAQLAPAFFGAIFWRRGSRIGAIYGILIGFIICIYTLLLPYAIGLTNNESSFISEGFMKIGLLKPFQLFGLDYLEPVPPALF
;
A
#
# COMPACT_ATOMS: atom_id res chain seq x y z
N LEU A 1 21.62 3.73 -5.65
CA LEU A 1 20.44 4.40 -6.23
C LEU A 1 19.14 3.83 -5.66
N ASN A 2 18.99 2.51 -5.59
CA ASN A 2 17.77 1.83 -5.09
C ASN A 2 17.40 2.25 -3.66
N TRP A 3 18.36 2.38 -2.74
CA TRP A 3 18.13 2.84 -1.38
C TRP A 3 17.47 4.22 -1.30
N PHE A 4 17.87 5.12 -2.19
CA PHE A 4 17.28 6.46 -2.26
C PHE A 4 15.81 6.39 -2.69
N PHE A 5 15.50 5.63 -3.75
CA PHE A 5 14.12 5.47 -4.21
C PHE A 5 13.24 4.78 -3.18
N LEU A 6 13.71 3.71 -2.54
CA LEU A 6 12.98 3.04 -1.46
C LEU A 6 12.72 3.98 -0.28
N SER A 7 13.67 4.82 0.07
CA SER A 7 13.49 5.83 1.12
C SER A 7 12.45 6.89 0.73
N MET A 8 12.47 7.35 -0.53
CA MET A 8 11.45 8.29 -1.04
C MET A 8 10.06 7.66 -1.06
N VAL A 9 9.94 6.43 -1.54
CA VAL A 9 8.66 5.70 -1.55
C VAL A 9 8.12 5.54 -0.13
N SER A 10 8.96 5.18 0.82
CA SER A 10 8.58 5.05 2.23
C SER A 10 8.15 6.38 2.83
N LEU A 11 8.86 7.47 2.51
CA LEU A 11 8.50 8.83 2.93
C LEU A 11 7.09 9.21 2.41
N PHE A 12 6.84 9.02 1.12
CA PHE A 12 5.54 9.33 0.52
C PHE A 12 4.43 8.46 1.07
N ALA A 13 4.70 7.18 1.33
CA ALA A 13 3.72 6.27 1.92
C ALA A 13 3.25 6.73 3.30
N ILE A 14 4.13 7.28 4.14
CA ILE A 14 3.77 7.80 5.47
C ILE A 14 2.73 8.93 5.35
N PHE A 15 2.86 9.82 4.37
CA PHE A 15 1.95 10.96 4.21
C PHE A 15 0.68 10.64 3.41
N LEU A 16 0.78 9.75 2.44
CA LEU A 16 -0.26 9.54 1.44
C LEU A 16 -1.12 8.31 1.66
N LEU A 17 -0.67 7.35 2.50
CA LEU A 17 -1.52 6.21 2.86
C LEU A 17 -2.78 6.67 3.58
N PRO A 18 -3.98 6.30 3.12
CA PRO A 18 -5.24 6.74 3.70
C PRO A 18 -5.34 6.52 5.20
N ARG A 19 -4.87 5.38 5.70
CA ARG A 19 -4.87 5.06 7.13
C ARG A 19 -3.95 5.98 7.94
N GLN A 20 -2.77 6.31 7.42
CA GLN A 20 -1.81 7.19 8.10
C GLN A 20 -2.31 8.63 8.10
N PHE A 21 -2.84 9.09 6.97
CA PHE A 21 -3.45 10.40 6.86
C PHE A 21 -4.65 10.55 7.80
N GLN A 22 -5.52 9.55 7.89
CA GLN A 22 -6.66 9.55 8.79
C GLN A 22 -6.22 9.72 10.24
N MET A 23 -5.25 8.92 10.70
CA MET A 23 -4.78 8.92 12.08
C MET A 23 -3.97 10.17 12.44
N SER A 24 -3.10 10.63 11.54
CA SER A 24 -2.17 11.73 11.83
C SER A 24 -2.78 13.12 11.63
N VAL A 25 -3.71 13.25 10.67
CA VAL A 25 -4.26 14.56 10.28
C VAL A 25 -5.72 14.71 10.71
N VAL A 26 -6.58 13.73 10.35
CA VAL A 26 -8.03 13.85 10.51
C VAL A 26 -8.46 13.63 11.97
N GLU A 27 -7.91 12.62 12.65
CA GLU A 27 -8.28 12.25 14.03
C GLU A 27 -7.40 12.92 15.08
N ASN A 28 -6.39 13.70 14.67
CA ASN A 28 -5.49 14.35 15.60
C ASN A 28 -6.15 15.60 16.22
N ASN A 29 -6.32 15.58 17.54
CA ASN A 29 -6.97 16.66 18.28
C ASN A 29 -5.99 17.70 18.86
N ARG A 30 -4.69 17.39 18.95
CA ARG A 30 -3.68 18.27 19.56
C ARG A 30 -2.33 18.13 18.89
N GLU A 31 -1.70 19.26 18.57
CA GLU A 31 -0.34 19.30 17.99
C GLU A 31 0.72 18.61 18.87
N ARG A 32 0.53 18.60 20.19
CA ARG A 32 1.45 17.91 21.11
C ARG A 32 1.57 16.42 20.81
N HIS A 33 0.50 15.77 20.35
CA HIS A 33 0.52 14.35 19.98
C HIS A 33 1.44 14.09 18.79
N ILE A 34 1.46 15.00 17.82
CA ILE A 34 2.37 14.90 16.66
C ILE A 34 3.83 15.01 17.12
N LYS A 35 4.15 15.98 17.99
CA LYS A 35 5.51 16.14 18.52
C LYS A 35 6.00 14.89 19.27
N THR A 36 5.12 14.25 20.01
CA THR A 36 5.44 12.99 20.70
C THR A 36 5.61 11.84 19.70
N ALA A 37 4.71 11.73 18.72
CA ALA A 37 4.75 10.67 17.71
C ALA A 37 6.00 10.72 16.84
N ILE A 38 6.52 11.89 16.50
CA ILE A 38 7.75 12.07 15.71
C ILE A 38 8.95 11.32 16.33
N TRP A 39 9.03 11.23 17.66
CA TRP A 39 10.10 10.53 18.37
C TRP A 39 9.74 9.08 18.73
N LEU A 40 8.51 8.87 19.21
CA LEU A 40 8.10 7.54 19.66
C LEU A 40 7.92 6.55 18.50
N PHE A 41 7.44 6.99 17.35
CA PHE A 41 7.20 6.11 16.22
C PHE A 41 8.48 5.54 15.62
N PRO A 42 9.54 6.34 15.30
CA PRO A 42 10.82 5.79 14.88
C PRO A 42 11.46 4.87 15.93
N LEU A 43 11.37 5.23 17.21
CA LEU A 43 11.87 4.39 18.30
C LEU A 43 11.16 3.04 18.35
N TYR A 44 9.84 3.03 18.21
CA TYR A 44 9.04 1.82 18.13
C TYR A 44 9.46 0.93 16.95
N LEU A 45 9.62 1.53 15.76
CA LEU A 45 10.09 0.80 14.58
C LEU A 45 11.50 0.20 14.78
N LEU A 46 12.39 0.94 15.42
CA LEU A 46 13.73 0.46 15.72
C LEU A 46 13.68 -0.75 16.67
N LEU A 47 12.92 -0.63 17.75
CA LEU A 47 12.73 -1.73 18.72
C LEU A 47 12.14 -2.96 18.05
N PHE A 48 11.15 -2.79 17.17
CA PHE A 48 10.54 -3.89 16.44
C PHE A 48 11.55 -4.60 15.54
N ASN A 49 12.37 -3.85 14.82
CA ASN A 49 13.38 -4.40 13.91
C ASN A 49 14.46 -5.21 14.64
N ILE A 50 14.78 -4.93 15.90
CA ILE A 50 15.73 -5.73 16.70
C ILE A 50 15.30 -7.19 16.77
N PHE A 51 14.00 -7.48 16.82
CA PHE A 51 13.48 -8.84 16.87
C PHE A 51 13.34 -9.48 15.48
N VAL A 52 13.15 -8.69 14.43
CA VAL A 52 12.99 -9.21 13.07
C VAL A 52 14.27 -9.86 12.56
N TYR A 53 15.45 -9.25 12.80
CA TYR A 53 16.73 -9.79 12.33
C TYR A 53 17.05 -11.19 12.88
N PRO A 54 16.98 -11.46 14.19
CA PRO A 54 17.22 -12.80 14.73
C PRO A 54 16.26 -13.86 14.19
N ILE A 55 14.98 -13.49 14.01
CA ILE A 55 13.96 -14.41 13.47
C ILE A 55 14.27 -14.75 12.01
N ALA A 56 14.58 -13.75 11.19
CA ALA A 56 14.93 -13.95 9.79
C ALA A 56 16.20 -14.80 9.62
N TRP A 57 17.24 -14.49 10.39
CA TRP A 57 18.50 -15.23 10.33
C TRP A 57 18.36 -16.65 10.88
N GLY A 58 17.70 -16.80 12.02
CA GLY A 58 17.40 -18.11 12.60
C GLY A 58 16.58 -18.99 11.66
N GLY A 59 15.57 -18.41 11.00
CA GLY A 59 14.76 -19.10 9.99
C GLY A 59 15.60 -19.57 8.80
N ASN A 60 16.47 -18.71 8.26
CA ASN A 60 17.35 -19.09 7.15
C ASN A 60 18.29 -20.25 7.50
N VAL A 61 18.82 -20.26 8.72
CA VAL A 61 19.71 -21.34 9.18
C VAL A 61 18.95 -22.65 9.44
N LEU A 62 17.77 -22.56 10.09
CA LEU A 62 16.99 -23.75 10.46
C LEU A 62 16.33 -24.42 9.24
N PHE A 63 15.96 -23.67 8.24
CA PHE A 63 15.26 -24.15 7.05
C PHE A 63 16.14 -24.10 5.79
N GLU A 64 17.46 -24.10 5.95
CA GLU A 64 18.41 -24.13 4.85
C GLU A 64 18.16 -25.36 3.97
N GLY A 65 18.01 -25.15 2.65
CA GLY A 65 17.70 -26.21 1.66
C GLY A 65 16.24 -26.64 1.62
N GLN A 66 15.36 -26.09 2.43
CA GLN A 66 13.92 -26.35 2.37
C GLN A 66 13.22 -25.19 1.62
N ASN A 67 12.24 -25.53 0.80
CA ASN A 67 11.48 -24.53 0.05
C ASN A 67 10.37 -23.90 0.92
N VAL A 68 10.79 -23.17 1.97
CA VAL A 68 9.90 -22.56 2.96
C VAL A 68 9.82 -21.06 2.71
N ASN A 69 8.61 -20.50 2.76
CA ASN A 69 8.40 -19.07 2.61
C ASN A 69 8.91 -18.30 3.85
N ALA A 70 9.83 -17.36 3.66
CA ALA A 70 10.42 -16.56 4.72
C ALA A 70 9.38 -15.77 5.53
N ASP A 71 8.25 -15.38 4.93
CA ASP A 71 7.15 -14.68 5.60
C ASP A 71 6.51 -15.49 6.73
N THR A 72 6.73 -16.82 6.75
CA THR A 72 6.17 -17.75 7.76
C THR A 72 7.15 -18.14 8.87
N TYR A 73 8.40 -17.67 8.83
CA TYR A 73 9.43 -18.05 9.81
C TYR A 73 9.02 -17.79 11.27
N SER A 74 8.35 -16.69 11.54
CA SER A 74 7.87 -16.36 12.89
C SER A 74 6.96 -17.44 13.48
N LEU A 75 6.19 -18.13 12.63
CA LEU A 75 5.30 -19.22 13.04
C LEU A 75 6.00 -20.58 13.04
N LEU A 76 6.85 -20.82 12.05
CA LEU A 76 7.50 -22.13 11.86
C LEU A 76 8.62 -22.40 12.86
N ILE A 77 9.36 -21.38 13.31
CA ILE A 77 10.43 -21.56 14.30
C ILE A 77 9.90 -22.15 15.61
N PRO A 78 8.85 -21.61 16.26
CA PRO A 78 8.30 -22.24 17.47
C PRO A 78 7.73 -23.63 17.21
N GLN A 79 7.17 -23.88 16.04
CA GLN A 79 6.65 -25.17 15.63
C GLN A 79 7.77 -26.21 15.47
N PHE A 80 8.91 -25.82 14.91
CA PHE A 80 10.09 -26.66 14.76
C PHE A 80 10.62 -27.16 16.12
N PHE A 81 10.57 -26.32 17.14
CA PHE A 81 10.94 -26.69 18.52
C PHE A 81 9.79 -27.34 19.33
N ASP A 82 8.70 -27.75 18.68
CA ASP A 82 7.50 -28.38 19.28
C ASP A 82 6.90 -27.58 20.46
N ASN A 83 7.11 -26.25 20.45
CA ASN A 83 6.55 -25.36 21.46
C ASN A 83 5.15 -24.90 21.08
N LYS A 84 4.13 -25.72 21.33
CA LYS A 84 2.73 -25.48 20.98
C LYS A 84 2.18 -24.18 21.54
N THR A 85 2.53 -23.85 22.78
CA THR A 85 2.04 -22.63 23.45
C THR A 85 2.56 -21.38 22.72
N LEU A 86 3.84 -21.34 22.41
CA LEU A 86 4.45 -20.21 21.69
C LEU A 86 3.91 -20.10 20.26
N THR A 87 3.73 -21.22 19.57
CA THR A 87 3.14 -21.26 18.22
C THR A 87 1.74 -20.65 18.21
N VAL A 88 0.88 -21.02 19.17
CA VAL A 88 -0.47 -20.43 19.28
C VAL A 88 -0.42 -18.96 19.62
N LEU A 89 0.45 -18.52 20.50
CA LEU A 89 0.60 -17.10 20.84
C LEU A 89 1.05 -16.26 19.63
N VAL A 90 2.03 -16.76 18.86
CA VAL A 90 2.49 -16.10 17.63
C VAL A 90 1.38 -16.02 16.57
N PHE A 91 0.64 -17.13 16.39
CA PHE A 91 -0.50 -17.16 15.48
C PHE A 91 -1.57 -16.12 15.86
N LEU A 92 -1.97 -16.11 17.14
CA LEU A 92 -2.96 -15.15 17.64
C LEU A 92 -2.47 -13.70 17.51
N GLY A 93 -1.19 -13.44 17.79
CA GLY A 93 -0.58 -12.13 17.63
C GLY A 93 -0.59 -11.66 16.19
N GLY A 94 -0.14 -12.49 15.26
CA GLY A 94 -0.14 -12.19 13.83
C GLY A 94 -1.54 -11.98 13.27
N PHE A 95 -2.48 -12.84 13.65
CA PHE A 95 -3.88 -12.72 13.25
C PHE A 95 -4.53 -11.42 13.77
N SER A 96 -4.29 -11.08 15.05
CA SER A 96 -4.77 -9.84 15.65
C SER A 96 -4.21 -8.60 14.95
N ALA A 97 -2.90 -8.60 14.64
CA ALA A 97 -2.26 -7.51 13.91
C ALA A 97 -2.83 -7.34 12.51
N ALA A 98 -3.04 -8.44 11.78
CA ALA A 98 -3.63 -8.43 10.45
C ALA A 98 -5.06 -7.87 10.46
N ILE A 99 -5.91 -8.32 11.38
CA ILE A 99 -7.28 -7.81 11.53
C ILE A 99 -7.27 -6.32 11.84
N SER A 100 -6.44 -5.87 12.78
CA SER A 100 -6.34 -4.45 13.14
C SER A 100 -6.00 -3.59 11.92
N MET A 101 -5.05 -4.05 11.11
CA MET A 101 -4.62 -3.35 9.90
C MET A 101 -5.73 -3.26 8.83
N ILE A 102 -6.49 -4.35 8.63
CA ILE A 102 -7.63 -4.40 7.72
C ILE A 102 -8.74 -3.45 8.18
N VAL A 103 -9.06 -3.46 9.48
CA VAL A 103 -10.12 -2.62 10.06
C VAL A 103 -9.79 -1.14 9.88
N VAL A 104 -8.62 -0.70 10.29
CA VAL A 104 -8.22 0.71 10.18
C VAL A 104 -8.17 1.16 8.73
N SER A 105 -7.61 0.36 7.84
CA SER A 105 -7.49 0.70 6.41
C SER A 105 -8.86 0.78 5.74
N SER A 106 -9.75 -0.18 6.00
CA SER A 106 -11.08 -0.21 5.39
C SER A 106 -11.99 0.90 5.89
N ILE A 107 -11.91 1.25 7.18
CA ILE A 107 -12.67 2.38 7.75
C ILE A 107 -12.19 3.70 7.14
N SER A 108 -10.88 3.94 7.10
CA SER A 108 -10.29 5.15 6.53
C SER A 108 -10.68 5.33 5.07
N LEU A 109 -10.50 4.30 4.26
CA LEU A 109 -10.79 4.33 2.83
C LEU A 109 -12.30 4.48 2.56
N SER A 110 -13.14 3.75 3.30
CA SER A 110 -14.60 3.86 3.20
C SER A 110 -15.10 5.25 3.60
N THR A 111 -14.49 5.86 4.62
CA THR A 111 -14.83 7.22 5.05
C THR A 111 -14.46 8.24 3.98
N MET A 112 -13.28 8.13 3.38
CA MET A 112 -12.84 9.00 2.29
C MET A 112 -13.73 8.85 1.05
N LEU A 113 -14.06 7.61 0.67
CA LEU A 113 -14.94 7.31 -0.46
C LEU A 113 -16.35 7.86 -0.22
N SER A 114 -16.89 7.64 0.96
CA SER A 114 -18.22 8.13 1.36
C SER A 114 -18.27 9.66 1.33
N ASN A 115 -17.32 10.33 1.97
CA ASN A 115 -17.37 11.79 2.13
C ASN A 115 -17.07 12.54 0.81
N ASN A 116 -16.16 12.03 -0.01
CA ASN A 116 -15.68 12.77 -1.19
C ASN A 116 -16.35 12.35 -2.50
N LEU A 117 -16.85 11.12 -2.59
CA LEU A 117 -17.51 10.62 -3.79
C LEU A 117 -19.02 10.43 -3.58
N LEU A 118 -19.43 9.61 -2.63
CA LEU A 118 -20.82 9.18 -2.55
C LEU A 118 -21.77 10.28 -2.05
N ILE A 119 -21.38 11.01 -1.00
CA ILE A 119 -22.22 12.06 -0.44
C ILE A 119 -22.43 13.21 -1.43
N PRO A 120 -21.39 13.80 -2.07
CA PRO A 120 -21.61 14.86 -3.03
C PRO A 120 -22.50 14.47 -4.21
N TYR A 121 -22.33 13.26 -4.74
CA TYR A 121 -23.10 12.82 -5.91
C TYR A 121 -24.53 12.38 -5.59
N THR A 122 -24.78 11.82 -4.39
CA THR A 122 -26.12 11.33 -4.02
C THR A 122 -26.99 12.38 -3.36
N PHE A 123 -26.41 13.37 -2.66
CA PHE A 123 -27.16 14.29 -1.80
C PHE A 123 -27.21 15.75 -2.30
N LEU A 124 -26.35 16.17 -3.25
CA LEU A 124 -26.33 17.55 -3.78
C LEU A 124 -27.66 17.97 -4.46
N GLY A 125 -28.54 17.05 -4.80
CA GLY A 125 -29.82 17.34 -5.43
C GLY A 125 -31.04 17.42 -4.50
N LYS A 126 -30.95 17.05 -3.21
CA LYS A 126 -32.13 16.83 -2.36
C LYS A 126 -32.10 17.43 -0.94
N LEU A 127 -31.08 18.16 -0.54
CA LEU A 127 -31.02 18.72 0.82
C LEU A 127 -31.45 20.18 0.87
N LYS A 128 -32.74 20.43 0.90
CA LYS A 128 -33.35 21.60 1.50
C LYS A 128 -34.22 21.08 2.65
N ASN A 129 -33.75 21.37 3.89
CA ASN A 129 -34.52 21.33 5.14
C ASN A 129 -35.21 20.03 5.58
N GLU A 130 -34.93 19.57 6.80
CA GLU A 130 -35.62 18.63 7.70
C GLU A 130 -35.19 17.16 7.82
N GLU A 131 -34.20 16.67 7.08
CA GLU A 131 -33.82 15.24 7.15
C GLU A 131 -32.44 14.91 7.77
N GLN A 132 -31.87 15.69 8.67
CA GLN A 132 -30.52 15.43 9.20
C GLN A 132 -30.40 14.10 9.94
N ILE A 133 -31.43 13.63 10.64
CA ILE A 133 -31.36 12.38 11.42
C ILE A 133 -31.48 11.14 10.51
N ILE A 134 -32.33 11.20 9.50
CA ILE A 134 -32.48 10.11 8.49
C ILE A 134 -31.20 9.97 7.67
N ASN A 135 -30.51 11.07 7.40
CA ASN A 135 -29.23 11.09 6.68
C ASN A 135 -28.09 10.37 7.43
N ASN A 136 -28.01 10.47 8.74
CA ASN A 136 -26.94 9.81 9.50
C ASN A 136 -26.99 8.28 9.38
N LYS A 137 -28.17 7.68 9.42
CA LYS A 137 -28.33 6.23 9.23
C LYS A 137 -27.96 5.79 7.80
N LYS A 138 -28.33 6.58 6.79
CA LYS A 138 -27.97 6.31 5.39
C LYS A 138 -26.47 6.41 5.18
N ILE A 139 -25.80 7.42 5.73
CA ILE A 139 -24.35 7.59 5.65
C ILE A 139 -23.62 6.41 6.30
N VAL A 140 -24.06 5.98 7.48
CA VAL A 140 -23.47 4.81 8.16
C VAL A 140 -23.66 3.54 7.33
N ASN A 141 -24.82 3.33 6.71
CA ASN A 141 -25.04 2.17 5.84
C ASN A 141 -24.17 2.22 4.58
N ILE A 142 -24.02 3.37 3.95
CA ILE A 142 -23.11 3.56 2.81
C ILE A 142 -21.67 3.20 3.20
N ARG A 143 -21.20 3.64 4.36
CA ARG A 143 -19.87 3.29 4.87
C ARG A 143 -19.72 1.78 5.11
N LYS A 144 -20.72 1.12 5.70
CA LYS A 144 -20.69 -0.33 5.90
C LYS A 144 -20.63 -1.10 4.58
N ILE A 145 -21.44 -0.70 3.61
CA ILE A 145 -21.40 -1.29 2.25
C ILE A 145 -20.02 -1.04 1.61
N GLY A 146 -19.48 0.18 1.76
CA GLY A 146 -18.14 0.51 1.29
C GLY A 146 -17.05 -0.36 1.88
N ILE A 147 -17.07 -0.59 3.20
CA ILE A 147 -16.12 -1.47 3.88
C ILE A 147 -16.21 -2.90 3.32
N PHE A 148 -17.43 -3.43 3.23
CA PHE A 148 -17.64 -4.78 2.72
C PHE A 148 -17.19 -4.95 1.27
N SER A 149 -17.53 -3.99 0.41
CA SER A 149 -17.09 -3.96 -0.99
C SER A 149 -15.56 -3.92 -1.12
N LEU A 150 -14.88 -3.10 -0.30
CA LEU A 150 -13.43 -2.99 -0.30
C LEU A 150 -12.75 -4.29 0.13
N ILE A 151 -13.27 -4.97 1.17
CA ILE A 151 -12.72 -6.24 1.63
C ILE A 151 -12.88 -7.32 0.55
N ILE A 152 -14.04 -7.39 -0.09
CA ILE A 152 -14.28 -8.33 -1.19
C ILE A 152 -13.33 -8.03 -2.37
N ALA A 153 -13.21 -6.76 -2.77
CA ALA A 153 -12.31 -6.36 -3.85
C ALA A 153 -10.85 -6.72 -3.52
N ALA A 154 -10.40 -6.46 -2.29
CA ALA A 154 -9.07 -6.83 -1.83
C ALA A 154 -8.83 -8.35 -1.87
N TYR A 155 -9.83 -9.15 -1.48
CA TYR A 155 -9.77 -10.61 -1.57
C TYR A 155 -9.62 -11.10 -3.01
N PHE A 156 -10.38 -10.53 -3.95
CA PHE A 156 -10.26 -10.89 -5.36
C PHE A 156 -8.91 -10.48 -5.94
N ILE A 157 -8.41 -9.27 -5.63
CA ILE A 157 -7.09 -8.82 -6.05
C ILE A 157 -6.02 -9.77 -5.52
N TYR A 158 -6.08 -10.13 -4.25
CA TYR A 158 -5.15 -11.10 -3.66
C TYR A 158 -5.23 -12.46 -4.38
N ARG A 159 -6.43 -12.98 -4.60
CA ARG A 159 -6.65 -14.29 -5.21
C ARG A 159 -6.16 -14.38 -6.66
N PHE A 160 -6.29 -13.30 -7.43
CA PHE A 160 -5.93 -13.30 -8.85
C PHE A 160 -4.51 -12.83 -9.14
N PHE A 161 -3.94 -11.97 -8.29
CA PHE A 161 -2.67 -11.29 -8.62
C PHE A 161 -1.57 -11.47 -7.57
N ALA A 162 -1.87 -11.86 -6.34
CA ALA A 162 -0.91 -11.72 -5.25
C ALA A 162 -0.47 -13.04 -4.61
N LEU A 163 -1.03 -14.19 -5.01
CA LEU A 163 -0.76 -15.49 -4.37
C LEU A 163 0.71 -15.92 -4.44
N ASP A 164 1.39 -15.60 -5.54
CA ASP A 164 2.74 -16.08 -5.81
C ASP A 164 3.83 -15.07 -5.40
N TYR A 165 3.42 -13.92 -4.84
CA TYR A 165 4.34 -12.85 -4.44
C TYR A 165 4.56 -12.78 -2.94
N SER A 166 5.78 -12.39 -2.53
CA SER A 166 6.08 -12.11 -1.12
C SER A 166 5.28 -10.91 -0.60
N LEU A 167 4.96 -10.91 0.68
CA LEU A 167 4.24 -9.80 1.34
C LEU A 167 4.99 -8.46 1.17
N VAL A 168 6.31 -8.50 1.18
CA VAL A 168 7.16 -7.32 0.97
C VAL A 168 6.96 -6.74 -0.43
N SER A 169 6.96 -7.58 -1.46
CA SER A 169 6.75 -7.14 -2.85
C SER A 169 5.37 -6.50 -3.04
N ILE A 170 4.32 -7.10 -2.50
CA ILE A 170 2.96 -6.54 -2.52
C ILE A 170 2.92 -5.18 -1.81
N GLY A 171 3.59 -5.06 -0.67
CA GLY A 171 3.71 -3.82 0.08
C GLY A 171 4.41 -2.72 -0.71
N LEU A 172 5.55 -3.02 -1.32
CA LEU A 172 6.30 -2.07 -2.15
C LEU A 172 5.51 -1.59 -3.35
N ILE A 173 4.84 -2.49 -4.07
CA ILE A 173 3.94 -2.14 -5.18
C ILE A 173 2.87 -1.15 -4.72
N SER A 174 2.23 -1.43 -3.58
CA SER A 174 1.21 -0.55 -3.03
C SER A 174 1.74 0.83 -2.67
N PHE A 175 2.97 0.92 -2.15
CA PHE A 175 3.61 2.19 -1.82
C PHE A 175 3.97 2.99 -3.07
N VAL A 176 4.46 2.34 -4.12
CA VAL A 176 4.77 2.99 -5.40
C VAL A 176 3.50 3.56 -6.05
N ILE A 177 2.40 2.79 -6.05
CA ILE A 177 1.11 3.26 -6.57
C ILE A 177 0.65 4.53 -5.84
N ILE A 178 0.74 4.55 -4.53
CA ILE A 178 0.35 5.72 -3.73
C ILE A 178 1.31 6.90 -3.93
N ALA A 179 2.60 6.63 -4.13
CA ALA A 179 3.59 7.68 -4.39
C ALA A 179 3.29 8.50 -5.65
N GLN A 180 2.51 7.96 -6.61
CA GLN A 180 2.04 8.72 -7.78
C GLN A 180 1.18 9.94 -7.41
N LEU A 181 0.59 9.95 -6.22
CA LEU A 181 -0.17 11.10 -5.72
C LEU A 181 0.74 12.20 -5.13
N ALA A 182 2.02 11.89 -4.85
CA ALA A 182 2.94 12.79 -4.17
C ALA A 182 3.13 14.15 -4.87
N PRO A 183 3.37 14.22 -6.19
CA PRO A 183 3.56 15.49 -6.87
C PRO A 183 2.34 16.42 -6.75
N ALA A 184 1.14 15.85 -6.86
CA ALA A 184 -0.10 16.61 -6.74
C ALA A 184 -0.34 17.07 -5.30
N PHE A 185 -0.08 16.21 -4.31
CA PHE A 185 -0.24 16.52 -2.89
C PHE A 185 0.72 17.62 -2.43
N PHE A 186 2.01 17.45 -2.67
CA PHE A 186 3.02 18.43 -2.29
C PHE A 186 2.91 19.69 -3.13
N GLY A 187 2.57 19.57 -4.42
CA GLY A 187 2.28 20.71 -5.27
C GLY A 187 1.12 21.57 -4.77
N ALA A 188 0.07 20.95 -4.22
CA ALA A 188 -1.06 21.68 -3.64
C ALA A 188 -0.66 22.43 -2.35
N ILE A 189 0.30 21.92 -1.57
CA ILE A 189 0.75 22.57 -0.33
C ILE A 189 1.76 23.69 -0.61
N PHE A 190 2.76 23.42 -1.45
CA PHE A 190 3.90 24.32 -1.61
C PHE A 190 3.79 25.26 -2.83
N TRP A 191 3.00 24.89 -3.84
CA TRP A 191 2.94 25.64 -5.10
C TRP A 191 1.63 26.41 -5.28
N ARG A 192 1.64 27.68 -4.94
CA ARG A 192 0.45 28.58 -5.02
C ARG A 192 -0.14 28.74 -6.44
N ARG A 193 0.63 28.45 -7.48
CA ARG A 193 0.20 28.56 -8.90
C ARG A 193 -0.20 27.20 -9.51
N GLY A 194 -0.27 26.14 -8.69
CA GLY A 194 -0.69 24.83 -9.15
C GLY A 194 -2.12 24.84 -9.69
N SER A 195 -2.33 24.30 -10.90
CA SER A 195 -3.66 24.21 -11.50
C SER A 195 -4.30 22.85 -11.19
N ARG A 196 -5.63 22.85 -10.98
CA ARG A 196 -6.42 21.63 -10.81
C ARG A 196 -6.26 20.67 -11.99
N ILE A 197 -6.24 21.22 -13.20
CA ILE A 197 -6.11 20.45 -14.45
C ILE A 197 -4.74 19.78 -14.51
N GLY A 198 -3.66 20.51 -14.20
CA GLY A 198 -2.30 19.95 -14.16
C GLY A 198 -2.16 18.82 -13.14
N ALA A 199 -2.77 18.96 -11.96
CA ALA A 199 -2.76 17.90 -10.95
C ALA A 199 -3.47 16.63 -11.45
N ILE A 200 -4.63 16.76 -12.09
CA ILE A 200 -5.40 15.63 -12.64
C ILE A 200 -4.58 14.89 -13.71
N TYR A 201 -4.03 15.63 -14.69
CA TYR A 201 -3.23 15.02 -15.75
C TYR A 201 -1.93 14.42 -15.19
N GLY A 202 -1.27 15.06 -14.25
CA GLY A 202 -0.08 14.53 -13.60
C GLY A 202 -0.35 13.18 -12.90
N ILE A 203 -1.43 13.09 -12.14
CA ILE A 203 -1.86 11.85 -11.50
C ILE A 203 -2.17 10.77 -12.55
N LEU A 204 -2.97 11.10 -13.58
CA LEU A 204 -3.35 10.13 -14.61
C LEU A 204 -2.14 9.59 -15.37
N ILE A 205 -1.22 10.46 -15.79
CA ILE A 205 0.00 10.06 -16.49
C ILE A 205 0.88 9.20 -15.58
N GLY A 206 1.08 9.60 -14.31
CA GLY A 206 1.83 8.82 -13.33
C GLY A 206 1.23 7.42 -13.14
N PHE A 207 -0.08 7.30 -13.01
CA PHE A 207 -0.75 6.00 -12.92
C PHE A 207 -0.58 5.15 -14.18
N ILE A 208 -0.69 5.73 -15.37
CA ILE A 208 -0.47 5.01 -16.63
C ILE A 208 0.96 4.48 -16.71
N ILE A 209 1.95 5.29 -16.37
CA ILE A 209 3.35 4.87 -16.35
C ILE A 209 3.57 3.78 -15.31
N CYS A 210 3.02 3.92 -14.12
CA CYS A 210 3.12 2.92 -13.05
C CYS A 210 2.46 1.59 -13.45
N ILE A 211 1.30 1.61 -14.08
CA ILE A 211 0.66 0.41 -14.62
C ILE A 211 1.54 -0.25 -15.68
N TYR A 212 2.08 0.54 -16.58
CA TYR A 212 2.93 0.04 -17.67
C TYR A 212 4.24 -0.57 -17.16
N THR A 213 4.93 0.08 -16.22
CA THR A 213 6.26 -0.32 -15.76
C THR A 213 6.23 -1.38 -14.67
N LEU A 214 5.18 -1.41 -13.86
CA LEU A 214 5.11 -2.26 -12.68
C LEU A 214 4.02 -3.33 -12.77
N LEU A 215 2.76 -2.93 -12.97
CA LEU A 215 1.63 -3.88 -12.92
C LEU A 215 1.57 -4.79 -14.14
N LEU A 216 1.88 -4.27 -15.33
CA LEU A 216 1.79 -5.03 -16.57
C LEU A 216 2.86 -6.14 -16.65
N PRO A 217 4.15 -5.90 -16.34
CA PRO A 217 5.14 -6.97 -16.28
C PRO A 217 4.82 -8.03 -15.22
N TYR A 218 4.30 -7.61 -14.08
CA TYR A 218 3.86 -8.52 -13.02
C TYR A 218 2.70 -9.41 -13.49
N ALA A 219 1.68 -8.84 -14.14
CA ALA A 219 0.55 -9.61 -14.67
C ALA A 219 0.97 -10.57 -15.80
N ILE A 220 1.89 -10.17 -16.65
CA ILE A 220 2.40 -11.02 -17.75
C ILE A 220 3.35 -12.10 -17.23
N GLY A 221 4.18 -11.80 -16.25
CA GLY A 221 5.08 -12.77 -15.60
C GLY A 221 4.34 -13.96 -14.99
N LEU A 222 3.09 -13.76 -14.54
CA LEU A 222 2.21 -14.84 -14.06
C LEU A 222 1.73 -15.78 -15.18
N THR A 223 1.69 -15.30 -16.43
CA THR A 223 1.11 -16.07 -17.54
C THR A 223 2.15 -16.74 -18.42
N ASN A 224 3.35 -16.17 -18.57
CA ASN A 224 4.40 -16.71 -19.44
C ASN A 224 5.79 -16.33 -18.93
N ASN A 225 6.62 -17.33 -18.61
CA ASN A 225 8.00 -17.15 -18.12
C ASN A 225 8.97 -16.49 -19.12
N GLU A 226 8.61 -16.35 -20.41
CA GLU A 226 9.43 -15.73 -21.46
C GLU A 226 8.56 -14.83 -22.34
N SER A 227 8.08 -13.72 -21.82
CA SER A 227 7.39 -12.79 -22.70
C SER A 227 8.41 -11.88 -23.38
N SER A 228 8.40 -11.90 -24.72
CA SER A 228 9.15 -10.96 -25.57
C SER A 228 8.87 -9.50 -25.24
N PHE A 229 7.76 -9.22 -24.56
CA PHE A 229 7.37 -7.90 -24.06
C PHE A 229 8.35 -7.35 -23.00
N ILE A 230 8.83 -8.19 -22.09
CA ILE A 230 9.76 -7.74 -21.01
C ILE A 230 11.16 -7.50 -21.61
N SER A 231 11.59 -8.35 -22.55
CA SER A 231 12.93 -8.28 -23.14
C SER A 231 13.05 -7.27 -24.29
N GLU A 232 12.01 -7.13 -25.12
CA GLU A 232 12.03 -6.29 -26.31
C GLU A 232 11.26 -4.96 -26.18
N GLY A 233 10.35 -4.84 -25.19
CA GLY A 233 9.48 -3.68 -24.98
C GLY A 233 8.23 -3.68 -25.84
N PHE A 234 7.36 -2.68 -25.65
CA PHE A 234 6.13 -2.51 -26.42
C PHE A 234 6.47 -2.23 -27.90
N MET A 235 5.87 -3.00 -28.83
CA MET A 235 6.12 -2.93 -30.28
C MET A 235 7.61 -3.11 -30.67
N LYS A 236 8.40 -3.82 -29.86
CA LYS A 236 9.86 -4.02 -30.07
C LYS A 236 10.70 -2.73 -30.03
N ILE A 237 10.20 -1.70 -29.38
CA ILE A 237 10.94 -0.46 -29.20
C ILE A 237 11.77 -0.55 -27.92
N GLY A 238 13.10 -0.66 -28.07
CA GLY A 238 14.03 -0.83 -26.94
C GLY A 238 13.98 0.28 -25.86
N LEU A 239 13.56 1.50 -26.23
CA LEU A 239 13.35 2.62 -25.31
C LEU A 239 12.13 2.45 -24.41
N LEU A 240 11.18 1.58 -24.79
CA LEU A 240 9.94 1.31 -24.05
C LEU A 240 9.98 -0.01 -23.27
N LYS A 241 11.16 -0.51 -22.94
CA LYS A 241 11.28 -1.68 -22.06
C LYS A 241 10.78 -1.31 -20.65
N PRO A 242 9.91 -2.12 -20.02
CA PRO A 242 9.32 -1.79 -18.72
C PRO A 242 10.35 -1.53 -17.61
N PHE A 243 11.46 -2.30 -17.61
CA PHE A 243 12.52 -2.17 -16.60
C PHE A 243 13.70 -1.28 -17.04
N GLN A 244 13.73 -0.84 -18.28
CA GLN A 244 14.80 -0.02 -18.86
C GLN A 244 14.21 1.19 -19.61
N LEU A 245 13.27 1.88 -18.98
CA LEU A 245 12.58 3.00 -19.59
C LEU A 245 13.61 4.09 -19.97
N PHE A 246 13.53 4.60 -21.21
CA PHE A 246 14.48 5.57 -21.79
C PHE A 246 15.96 5.12 -21.82
N GLY A 247 16.22 3.80 -21.81
CA GLY A 247 17.57 3.25 -21.89
C GLY A 247 18.37 3.28 -20.59
N LEU A 248 17.72 3.61 -19.47
CA LEU A 248 18.32 3.53 -18.14
C LEU A 248 18.19 2.11 -17.61
N ASP A 249 19.33 1.54 -17.21
CA ASP A 249 19.37 0.16 -16.69
C ASP A 249 19.03 0.17 -15.20
N TYR A 250 17.83 -0.30 -14.86
CA TYR A 250 17.39 -0.44 -13.48
C TYR A 250 17.39 -1.90 -13.06
N LEU A 251 18.06 -2.21 -11.97
CA LEU A 251 18.10 -3.56 -11.41
C LEU A 251 16.75 -4.00 -10.83
N GLU A 252 15.89 -3.04 -10.49
CA GLU A 252 14.57 -3.29 -9.88
C GLU A 252 13.49 -2.43 -10.55
N PRO A 253 12.23 -2.88 -10.60
CA PRO A 253 11.14 -2.17 -11.28
C PRO A 253 10.64 -0.91 -10.56
N VAL A 254 11.02 -0.70 -9.29
CA VAL A 254 10.55 0.44 -8.48
C VAL A 254 11.04 1.80 -8.99
N PRO A 255 12.33 1.98 -9.36
CA PRO A 255 12.80 3.26 -9.90
C PRO A 255 12.06 3.75 -11.14
N PRO A 256 11.87 2.94 -12.21
CA PRO A 256 11.16 3.41 -13.41
C PRO A 256 9.68 3.73 -13.14
N ALA A 257 9.05 3.13 -12.13
CA ALA A 257 7.68 3.42 -11.78
C ALA A 257 7.50 4.74 -11.01
N LEU A 258 8.58 5.33 -10.50
CA LEU A 258 8.57 6.60 -9.78
C LEU A 258 8.92 7.81 -10.66
N PHE A 259 9.52 7.61 -11.83
CA PHE A 259 9.77 8.66 -12.80
C PHE A 259 8.52 9.03 -13.59
#